data_5ac1eac6bf07efac0718f2739400fbb1
#
_entry.id   5ac1eac6bf07efac0718f2739400fbb1
#
_cell.length_a   1.000
_cell.length_b   1.000
_cell.length_c   1.000
_cell.angle_alpha   90.00
_cell.angle_beta   90.00
_cell.angle_gamma   90.00
#
_symmetry.space_group_name_H-M   'P 1'
#
loop_
_entity.id
_entity.type
_entity.pdbx_description
1 polymer ?
#
loop_
_entity_poly.entity_id
_entity_poly.type
_entity_poly.pdbx_seq_one_letter_code
_entity_poly.pdbx_strand_id
1 'polypeptide(L)'
;MTILSAMQRTGIPVLACLLALPALADGPGGLVTGSFGDQPLELTIAPELSDVTIIGNYADASFLAAQMEGAQGPVNLILTINGDLPAPGEMELMIAFARDMGRNWIGDQDSLTLALDDFAAGDGIVALKGTITGQVSGGPGSETRPVTFSFDARLEELD
;
A
#
# COMPACT_ATOMS: atom_id res chain seq x y z
N MET A 1 -57.63 -30.71 -30.24
CA MET A 1 -57.42 -29.29 -30.28
C MET A 1 -56.40 -28.94 -29.18
N THR A 2 -55.12 -28.93 -29.58
CA THR A 2 -54.00 -28.93 -28.63
C THR A 2 -53.29 -27.59 -28.75
N ILE A 3 -53.28 -26.80 -27.67
CA ILE A 3 -52.63 -25.49 -27.63
C ILE A 3 -51.24 -25.67 -26.99
N LEU A 4 -50.17 -25.52 -27.80
CA LEU A 4 -48.79 -25.44 -27.31
C LEU A 4 -48.54 -24.02 -26.79
N SER A 5 -48.20 -23.95 -25.52
CA SER A 5 -47.72 -22.70 -24.89
C SER A 5 -46.20 -22.62 -25.02
N ALA A 6 -45.73 -21.63 -25.76
CA ALA A 6 -44.31 -21.36 -25.91
C ALA A 6 -43.79 -20.51 -24.72
N MET A 7 -42.89 -21.10 -23.94
CA MET A 7 -42.17 -20.43 -22.88
C MET A 7 -40.98 -19.61 -23.46
N GLN A 8 -41.12 -18.30 -23.55
CA GLN A 8 -40.01 -17.40 -23.85
C GLN A 8 -39.07 -17.27 -22.63
N ARG A 9 -37.84 -17.77 -22.77
CA ARG A 9 -36.75 -17.54 -21.82
C ARG A 9 -36.13 -16.20 -22.18
N THR A 10 -36.38 -15.17 -21.36
CA THR A 10 -35.64 -13.92 -21.37
C THR A 10 -34.28 -14.12 -20.71
N GLY A 11 -33.23 -14.20 -21.52
CA GLY A 11 -31.85 -14.16 -21.05
C GLY A 11 -31.48 -12.75 -20.60
N ILE A 12 -31.11 -12.58 -19.34
CA ILE A 12 -30.54 -11.36 -18.79
C ILE A 12 -29.07 -11.32 -19.20
N PRO A 13 -28.58 -10.30 -19.93
CA PRO A 13 -27.15 -10.16 -20.18
C PRO A 13 -26.44 -9.76 -18.87
N VAL A 14 -25.58 -10.63 -18.36
CA VAL A 14 -24.63 -10.29 -17.30
C VAL A 14 -23.60 -9.34 -17.91
N LEU A 15 -23.74 -8.06 -17.60
CA LEU A 15 -22.76 -7.05 -17.94
C LEU A 15 -21.55 -7.24 -17.02
N ALA A 16 -20.53 -7.94 -17.51
CA ALA A 16 -19.24 -8.04 -16.85
C ALA A 16 -18.55 -6.65 -16.91
N CYS A 17 -18.65 -5.88 -15.84
CA CYS A 17 -17.80 -4.71 -15.65
C CYS A 17 -16.35 -5.19 -15.48
N LEU A 18 -15.57 -5.17 -16.58
CA LEU A 18 -14.13 -5.22 -16.50
C LEU A 18 -13.68 -3.91 -15.82
N LEU A 19 -13.36 -3.99 -14.54
CA LEU A 19 -12.59 -2.95 -13.87
C LEU A 19 -11.20 -2.94 -14.54
N ALA A 20 -10.99 -1.98 -15.43
CA ALA A 20 -9.66 -1.69 -15.95
C ALA A 20 -8.84 -1.19 -14.76
N LEU A 21 -7.97 -2.05 -14.23
CA LEU A 21 -6.91 -1.61 -13.34
C LEU A 21 -6.08 -0.57 -14.11
N PRO A 22 -5.81 0.61 -13.53
CA PRO A 22 -4.89 1.55 -14.17
C PRO A 22 -3.57 0.81 -14.36
N ALA A 23 -3.09 0.73 -15.59
CA ALA A 23 -1.74 0.29 -15.88
C ALA A 23 -0.82 1.28 -15.15
N LEU A 24 -0.11 0.81 -14.13
CA LEU A 24 0.95 1.58 -13.49
C LEU A 24 1.93 1.94 -14.62
N ALA A 25 2.21 3.22 -14.78
CA ALA A 25 3.22 3.70 -15.72
C ALA A 25 4.55 2.97 -15.40
N ASP A 26 5.35 2.66 -16.43
CA ASP A 26 6.63 1.92 -16.29
C ASP A 26 7.71 2.68 -15.48
N GLY A 27 7.40 3.83 -14.88
CA GLY A 27 8.30 4.68 -14.11
C GLY A 27 8.21 4.47 -12.59
N PRO A 28 9.09 5.18 -11.83
CA PRO A 28 9.05 5.20 -10.38
C PRO A 28 7.72 5.69 -9.82
N GLY A 29 7.33 5.19 -8.65
CA GLY A 29 6.07 5.52 -7.97
C GLY A 29 5.36 4.29 -7.45
N GLY A 30 4.04 4.34 -7.36
CA GLY A 30 3.24 3.20 -6.93
C GLY A 30 2.04 3.58 -6.08
N LEU A 31 1.48 2.57 -5.42
CA LEU A 31 0.24 2.71 -4.68
C LEU A 31 0.34 1.96 -3.34
N VAL A 32 -0.23 2.56 -2.30
CA VAL A 32 -0.50 1.91 -1.01
C VAL A 32 -1.99 1.94 -0.77
N THR A 33 -2.59 0.77 -0.59
CA THR A 33 -4.03 0.63 -0.32
C THR A 33 -4.26 -0.17 0.94
N GLY A 34 -5.28 0.16 1.69
CA GLY A 34 -5.58 -0.60 2.91
C GLY A 34 -6.45 0.15 3.89
N SER A 35 -6.21 -0.07 5.18
CA SER A 35 -7.01 0.55 6.23
C SER A 35 -6.17 0.92 7.46
N PHE A 36 -6.60 1.99 8.09
CA PHE A 36 -6.18 2.43 9.41
C PHE A 36 -7.40 2.35 10.35
N GLY A 37 -7.44 1.35 11.22
CA GLY A 37 -8.67 0.95 11.89
C GLY A 37 -9.74 0.56 10.87
N ASP A 38 -10.91 1.14 10.99
CA ASP A 38 -12.04 0.93 10.05
C ASP A 38 -12.01 1.91 8.85
N GLN A 39 -10.99 2.77 8.77
CA GLN A 39 -10.90 3.80 7.75
C GLN A 39 -10.09 3.31 6.56
N PRO A 40 -10.69 3.21 5.36
CA PRO A 40 -9.94 2.88 4.14
C PRO A 40 -9.05 4.04 3.72
N LEU A 41 -7.87 3.72 3.22
CA LEU A 41 -6.88 4.65 2.69
C LEU A 41 -6.37 4.14 1.34
N GLU A 42 -6.17 5.10 0.43
CA GLU A 42 -5.50 4.89 -0.85
C GLU A 42 -4.50 6.04 -1.03
N LEU A 43 -3.21 5.71 -1.05
CA LEU A 43 -2.14 6.70 -1.08
C LEU A 43 -1.24 6.44 -2.29
N THR A 44 -0.86 7.50 -2.97
CA THR A 44 0.09 7.44 -4.09
C THR A 44 1.51 7.61 -3.56
N ILE A 45 2.43 6.74 -3.99
CA ILE A 45 3.85 6.85 -3.63
C ILE A 45 4.45 8.04 -4.38
N ALA A 46 5.17 8.89 -3.65
CA ALA A 46 5.92 10.03 -4.15
C ALA A 46 7.36 9.59 -4.44
N PRO A 47 7.73 9.32 -5.70
CA PRO A 47 9.05 8.76 -6.02
C PRO A 47 10.20 9.71 -5.66
N GLU A 48 9.98 11.01 -5.79
CA GLU A 48 10.97 12.05 -5.46
C GLU A 48 11.28 12.16 -3.96
N LEU A 49 10.47 11.53 -3.11
CA LEU A 49 10.63 11.46 -1.65
C LEU A 49 10.83 10.03 -1.16
N SER A 50 11.25 9.17 -2.08
CA SER A 50 11.43 7.74 -1.83
C SER A 50 12.78 7.32 -2.36
N ASP A 51 13.47 6.45 -1.63
CA ASP A 51 14.78 5.95 -1.98
C ASP A 51 14.94 4.47 -1.64
N VAL A 52 15.88 3.82 -2.31
CA VAL A 52 16.26 2.44 -2.03
C VAL A 52 17.72 2.21 -2.41
N THR A 53 18.42 1.48 -1.57
CA THR A 53 19.77 0.94 -1.85
C THR A 53 19.73 -0.56 -1.66
N ILE A 54 20.26 -1.32 -2.63
CA ILE A 54 20.33 -2.78 -2.59
C ILE A 54 21.79 -3.23 -2.64
N ILE A 55 22.20 -4.07 -1.71
CA ILE A 55 23.52 -4.71 -1.71
C ILE A 55 23.33 -6.21 -1.49
N GLY A 56 23.36 -6.98 -2.58
CA GLY A 56 23.01 -8.40 -2.53
C GLY A 56 21.56 -8.62 -2.15
N ASN A 57 21.29 -9.22 -0.99
CA ASN A 57 19.94 -9.38 -0.44
C ASN A 57 19.56 -8.28 0.57
N TYR A 58 20.52 -7.47 0.98
CA TYR A 58 20.27 -6.40 1.92
C TYR A 58 19.61 -5.21 1.23
N ALA A 59 18.54 -4.73 1.81
CA ALA A 59 17.81 -3.54 1.37
C ALA A 59 17.78 -2.48 2.46
N ASP A 60 18.02 -1.25 2.07
CA ASP A 60 17.68 -0.06 2.84
C ASP A 60 16.71 0.74 1.96
N ALA A 61 15.44 0.70 2.30
CA ALA A 61 14.37 1.27 1.50
C ALA A 61 13.47 2.16 2.35
N SER A 62 13.19 3.35 1.85
CA SER A 62 12.22 4.26 2.44
C SER A 62 11.33 4.84 1.37
N PHE A 63 10.01 4.74 1.53
CA PHE A 63 9.10 5.42 0.64
C PHE A 63 8.01 6.19 1.36
N LEU A 64 7.67 7.32 0.79
CA LEU A 64 6.57 8.17 1.21
C LEU A 64 5.38 7.97 0.28
N ALA A 65 4.23 7.66 0.85
CA ALA A 65 2.96 7.65 0.15
C ALA A 65 2.01 8.69 0.74
N ALA A 66 1.26 9.39 -0.11
CA ALA A 66 0.40 10.48 0.32
C ALA A 66 -0.97 10.43 -0.33
N GLN A 67 -1.97 10.89 0.41
CA GLN A 67 -3.30 11.23 -0.07
C GLN A 67 -3.56 12.69 0.31
N MET A 68 -3.77 13.56 -0.68
CA MET A 68 -3.97 15.00 -0.44
C MET A 68 -5.42 15.34 -0.19
N GLU A 69 -6.36 14.57 -0.76
CA GLU A 69 -7.80 14.77 -0.65
C GLU A 69 -8.48 13.54 -0.05
N GLY A 70 -9.53 13.76 0.72
CA GLY A 70 -10.30 12.68 1.35
C GLY A 70 -11.07 13.17 2.57
N ALA A 71 -11.94 12.32 3.10
CA ALA A 71 -12.78 12.65 4.26
C ALA A 71 -11.97 13.00 5.54
N GLN A 72 -10.71 12.57 5.57
CA GLN A 72 -9.80 12.75 6.71
C GLN A 72 -8.80 13.90 6.50
N GLY A 73 -8.86 14.60 5.36
CA GLY A 73 -7.84 15.55 4.94
C GLY A 73 -6.55 14.86 4.47
N PRO A 74 -5.45 15.62 4.33
CA PRO A 74 -4.17 15.06 3.91
C PRO A 74 -3.65 14.00 4.89
N VAL A 75 -3.16 12.89 4.32
CA VAL A 75 -2.53 11.77 5.04
C VAL A 75 -1.20 11.46 4.38
N ASN A 76 -0.16 11.28 5.18
CA ASN A 76 1.14 10.79 4.74
C ASN A 76 1.43 9.46 5.45
N LEU A 77 2.02 8.54 4.71
CA LEU A 77 2.53 7.26 5.20
C LEU A 77 3.99 7.16 4.78
N ILE A 78 4.87 6.85 5.71
CA ILE A 78 6.28 6.53 5.43
C ILE A 78 6.49 5.09 5.89
N LEU A 79 7.00 4.25 4.99
CA LEU A 79 7.50 2.92 5.31
C LEU A 79 9.01 2.90 5.13
N THR A 80 9.72 2.48 6.18
CA THR A 80 11.15 2.19 6.14
C THR A 80 11.39 0.71 6.39
N ILE A 81 12.23 0.09 5.57
CA ILE A 81 12.62 -1.32 5.64
C ILE A 81 14.14 -1.38 5.61
N ASN A 82 14.76 -2.11 6.55
CA ASN A 82 16.20 -2.24 6.61
C ASN A 82 16.59 -3.68 6.98
N GLY A 83 17.38 -4.32 6.14
CA GLY A 83 17.87 -5.69 6.37
C GLY A 83 17.77 -6.61 5.18
N ASP A 84 18.02 -7.89 5.42
CA ASP A 84 18.01 -8.91 4.37
C ASP A 84 16.58 -9.27 3.92
N LEU A 85 16.30 -9.13 2.63
CA LEU A 85 15.03 -9.53 2.05
C LEU A 85 14.98 -11.06 1.83
N PRO A 86 13.81 -11.69 1.96
CA PRO A 86 12.47 -11.11 2.13
C PRO A 86 12.05 -10.84 3.59
N ALA A 87 12.92 -11.04 4.58
CA ALA A 87 12.63 -10.88 6.00
C ALA A 87 13.58 -9.84 6.62
N PRO A 88 13.33 -8.54 6.42
CA PRO A 88 14.17 -7.48 6.96
C PRO A 88 14.20 -7.51 8.49
N GLY A 89 15.36 -7.16 9.06
CA GLY A 89 15.55 -7.15 10.52
C GLY A 89 14.89 -5.95 11.19
N GLU A 90 14.72 -4.84 10.45
CA GLU A 90 14.12 -3.62 10.94
C GLU A 90 13.05 -3.11 9.99
N MET A 91 11.96 -2.62 10.57
CA MET A 91 10.86 -2.00 9.84
C MET A 91 10.22 -0.93 10.71
N GLU A 92 9.89 0.20 10.12
CA GLU A 92 9.08 1.23 10.74
C GLU A 92 8.00 1.73 9.78
N LEU A 93 6.79 1.87 10.30
CA LEU A 93 5.66 2.49 9.62
C LEU A 93 5.24 3.72 10.40
N MET A 94 5.26 4.89 9.76
CA MET A 94 4.74 6.12 10.32
C MET A 94 3.56 6.62 9.49
N ILE A 95 2.47 6.98 10.17
CA ILE A 95 1.28 7.56 9.55
C ILE A 95 1.00 8.92 10.20
N ALA A 96 0.86 9.95 9.39
CA ALA A 96 0.58 11.31 9.81
C ALA A 96 -0.71 11.82 9.17
N PHE A 97 -1.71 12.14 9.98
CA PHE A 97 -2.90 12.85 9.54
C PHE A 97 -2.76 14.33 9.84
N ALA A 98 -3.05 15.19 8.87
CA ALA A 98 -2.97 16.65 9.05
C ALA A 98 -3.84 17.13 10.23
N ARG A 99 -4.98 16.48 10.49
CA ARG A 99 -5.90 16.78 11.59
C ARG A 99 -5.30 16.51 12.98
N ASP A 100 -4.33 15.61 13.10
CA ASP A 100 -3.72 15.19 14.37
C ASP A 100 -2.60 16.15 14.83
N MET A 101 -2.43 17.28 14.12
CA MET A 101 -1.50 18.37 14.46
C MET A 101 -0.07 17.88 14.75
N GLY A 102 0.47 17.00 13.89
CA GLY A 102 1.85 16.51 13.97
C GLY A 102 2.05 15.40 14.99
N ARG A 103 0.99 14.78 15.51
CA ARG A 103 1.07 13.56 16.31
C ARG A 103 0.97 12.35 15.40
N ASN A 104 2.10 11.70 15.19
CA ASN A 104 2.20 10.55 14.30
C ASN A 104 1.70 9.28 14.98
N TRP A 105 1.34 8.31 14.14
CA TRP A 105 1.07 6.93 14.51
C TRP A 105 2.26 6.10 14.03
N ILE A 106 2.87 5.32 14.92
CA ILE A 106 4.11 4.60 14.65
C ILE A 106 3.93 3.13 15.02
N GLY A 107 4.43 2.25 14.16
CA GLY A 107 4.61 0.82 14.40
C GLY A 107 5.97 0.39 13.88
N ASP A 108 6.55 -0.61 14.52
CA ASP A 108 7.86 -1.20 14.24
C ASP A 108 7.77 -2.72 14.05
N GLN A 109 8.90 -3.39 13.87
CA GLN A 109 8.99 -4.84 13.70
C GLN A 109 8.38 -5.65 14.86
N ASP A 110 8.21 -5.04 16.06
CA ASP A 110 7.61 -5.73 17.21
C ASP A 110 6.08 -5.69 17.18
N SER A 111 5.52 -4.68 16.50
CA SER A 111 4.08 -4.41 16.40
C SER A 111 3.49 -4.69 15.03
N LEU A 112 4.33 -4.83 14.00
CA LEU A 112 3.96 -5.03 12.62
C LEU A 112 4.54 -6.32 12.04
N THR A 113 3.87 -6.85 11.03
CA THR A 113 4.36 -7.96 10.20
C THR A 113 4.39 -7.51 8.75
N LEU A 114 5.55 -7.66 8.11
CA LEU A 114 5.74 -7.46 6.68
C LEU A 114 5.74 -8.82 5.98
N ALA A 115 4.92 -8.97 4.94
CA ALA A 115 4.99 -10.07 4.00
C ALA A 115 5.33 -9.49 2.62
N LEU A 116 6.52 -9.77 2.11
CA LEU A 116 6.91 -9.41 0.75
C LEU A 116 6.43 -10.50 -0.21
N ASP A 117 5.59 -10.11 -1.17
CA ASP A 117 5.05 -10.99 -2.20
C ASP A 117 5.99 -11.06 -3.41
N ASP A 118 6.67 -9.97 -3.71
CA ASP A 118 7.60 -9.86 -4.84
C ASP A 118 8.70 -8.83 -4.53
N PHE A 119 9.90 -9.11 -5.10
CA PHE A 119 11.06 -8.24 -5.06
C PHE A 119 11.85 -8.42 -6.35
N ALA A 120 12.10 -7.34 -7.07
CA ALA A 120 12.93 -7.34 -8.25
C ALA A 120 13.75 -6.05 -8.34
N ALA A 121 15.06 -6.18 -8.62
CA ALA A 121 15.94 -5.05 -8.86
C ALA A 121 16.53 -5.17 -10.28
N GLY A 122 16.56 -4.07 -11.01
CA GLY A 122 17.14 -3.99 -12.34
C GLY A 122 16.93 -2.63 -13.00
N ASP A 123 17.87 -2.25 -13.85
CA ASP A 123 17.84 -1.00 -14.62
C ASP A 123 17.68 0.26 -13.75
N GLY A 124 18.27 0.26 -12.53
CA GLY A 124 18.17 1.39 -11.59
C GLY A 124 16.81 1.54 -10.92
N ILE A 125 15.94 0.53 -11.03
CA ILE A 125 14.63 0.49 -10.40
C ILE A 125 14.52 -0.75 -9.50
N VAL A 126 14.01 -0.56 -8.33
CA VAL A 126 13.65 -1.64 -7.40
C VAL A 126 12.14 -1.69 -7.27
N ALA A 127 11.57 -2.83 -7.63
CA ALA A 127 10.15 -3.11 -7.42
C ALA A 127 9.98 -3.90 -6.12
N LEU A 128 9.12 -3.39 -5.24
CA LEU A 128 8.76 -4.01 -3.96
C LEU A 128 7.24 -4.13 -3.89
N LYS A 129 6.76 -5.33 -3.66
CA LYS A 129 5.34 -5.59 -3.45
C LYS A 129 5.11 -6.41 -2.20
N GLY A 130 4.14 -6.00 -1.40
CA GLY A 130 3.89 -6.71 -0.16
C GLY A 130 2.69 -6.20 0.63
N THR A 131 2.55 -6.78 1.81
CA THR A 131 1.49 -6.45 2.76
C THR A 131 2.07 -6.21 4.15
N ILE A 132 1.58 -5.17 4.82
CA ILE A 132 1.89 -4.85 6.21
C ILE A 132 0.61 -5.03 7.03
N THR A 133 0.70 -5.76 8.11
CA THR A 133 -0.40 -5.94 9.07
C THR A 133 0.10 -5.78 10.49
N GLY A 134 -0.75 -5.30 11.38
CA GLY A 134 -0.40 -5.16 12.79
C GLY A 134 -1.06 -3.98 13.46
N GLN A 135 -0.32 -3.32 14.33
CA GLN A 135 -0.83 -2.19 15.09
C GLN A 135 0.17 -1.03 15.10
N VAL A 136 -0.37 0.18 15.05
CA VAL A 136 0.39 1.42 15.25
C VAL A 136 -0.13 2.13 16.49
N SER A 137 0.75 2.81 17.19
CA SER A 137 0.42 3.57 18.41
C SER A 137 0.74 5.04 18.23
N GLY A 138 -0.06 5.92 18.82
CA GLY A 138 0.18 7.35 18.73
C GLY A 138 -1.08 8.19 18.71
N GLY A 139 -1.06 9.25 17.88
CA GLY A 139 -2.16 10.18 17.76
C GLY A 139 -2.40 11.03 19.01
N PRO A 140 -3.51 11.83 19.03
CA PRO A 140 -3.79 12.77 20.11
C PRO A 140 -3.97 12.13 21.49
N GLY A 141 -4.41 10.87 21.57
CA GLY A 141 -4.71 10.17 22.81
C GLY A 141 -3.71 9.08 23.19
N SER A 142 -2.61 8.92 22.46
CA SER A 142 -1.69 7.78 22.63
C SER A 142 -2.44 6.43 22.52
N GLU A 143 -3.30 6.32 21.54
CA GLU A 143 -4.11 5.15 21.27
C GLU A 143 -3.34 4.13 20.44
N THR A 144 -3.89 2.92 20.32
CA THR A 144 -3.42 1.87 19.42
C THR A 144 -4.50 1.58 18.38
N ARG A 145 -4.10 1.46 17.10
CA ARG A 145 -5.00 1.20 15.99
C ARG A 145 -4.47 0.06 15.12
N PRO A 146 -5.33 -0.87 14.69
CA PRO A 146 -4.94 -1.88 13.73
C PRO A 146 -4.70 -1.25 12.36
N VAL A 147 -3.75 -1.81 11.61
CA VAL A 147 -3.46 -1.43 10.24
C VAL A 147 -3.34 -2.65 9.35
N THR A 148 -3.79 -2.50 8.11
CA THR A 148 -3.56 -3.46 7.05
C THR A 148 -3.35 -2.67 5.76
N PHE A 149 -2.15 -2.77 5.18
CA PHE A 149 -1.81 -2.09 3.93
C PHE A 149 -1.17 -3.06 2.96
N SER A 150 -1.58 -2.99 1.71
CA SER A 150 -0.86 -3.59 0.58
C SER A 150 -0.17 -2.48 -0.19
N PHE A 151 1.06 -2.71 -0.61
CA PHE A 151 1.82 -1.76 -1.41
C PHE A 151 2.38 -2.42 -2.66
N ASP A 152 2.50 -1.60 -3.71
CA ASP A 152 3.19 -1.93 -4.97
C ASP A 152 4.04 -0.69 -5.30
N ALA A 153 5.33 -0.76 -4.98
CA ALA A 153 6.28 0.34 -5.03
C ALA A 153 7.35 0.08 -6.09
N ARG A 154 7.68 1.10 -6.86
CA ARG A 154 8.80 1.14 -7.80
C ARG A 154 9.67 2.33 -7.44
N LEU A 155 10.84 2.07 -6.90
CA LEU A 155 11.74 3.08 -6.34
C LEU A 155 12.99 3.21 -7.21
N GLU A 156 13.54 4.42 -7.34
CA GLU A 156 14.84 4.62 -7.95
C GLU A 156 15.93 4.11 -7.00
N GLU A 157 16.84 3.28 -7.52
CA GLU A 157 18.01 2.83 -6.77
C GLU A 157 19.02 3.97 -6.69
N LEU A 158 19.46 4.27 -5.47
CA LEU A 158 20.51 5.25 -5.26
C LEU A 158 21.89 4.63 -5.56
N ASP A 159 22.70 5.34 -6.37
CA ASP A 159 24.09 5.01 -6.72
C ASP A 159 25.06 5.14 -5.52
#